data_40ea07b4dea31944e1b6dd04f2d28f8b
#
_entry.id   40ea07b4dea31944e1b6dd04f2d28f8b
#
_cell.length_a   1.000
_cell.length_b   1.000
_cell.length_c   1.000
_cell.angle_alpha   90.00
_cell.angle_beta   90.00
_cell.angle_gamma   90.00
#
_symmetry.space_group_name_H-M   'P 1'
#
loop_
_entity.id
_entity.type
_entity.pdbx_description
1 polymer ?
#
loop_
_entity_poly.entity_id
_entity_poly.type
_entity_poly.pdbx_seq_one_letter_code
_entity_poly.pdbx_strand_id
1 'polypeptide(L)'
;MLQTSKHKLFFAFFGFLLFIAACSPIAKYKSDTSVLGWEKDIREFEKRDSSEIYSSNAVLFTGSSSIRLWSTISKDMAPYEVIHRGYGGAKFNDFAYYAKRIIYPHKFKAMVLFIANDITGSDKDKTPQQVVELCRYVVKIVHQKYPSAPVFWIEITPTPSRWKVWPKAKEVNRRIKEMSQKTLNFYVIETTSSYLNENGEPRKELFRDDQLHLNKDGYAIWTEIIKKALNEKL
;
A
#
# COMPACT_ATOMS: atom_id res chain seq x y z
N MET A 1 72.60 -28.27 25.91
CA MET A 1 71.25 -27.91 26.39
C MET A 1 70.81 -26.68 25.58
N LEU A 2 69.98 -26.88 24.54
CA LEU A 2 69.50 -25.84 23.68
C LEU A 2 67.99 -25.67 23.94
N GLN A 3 67.58 -24.49 24.42
CA GLN A 3 66.22 -24.15 24.80
C GLN A 3 65.57 -23.44 23.61
N THR A 4 64.64 -24.10 22.96
CA THR A 4 63.90 -23.55 21.81
C THR A 4 62.67 -22.77 22.34
N SER A 5 62.74 -21.46 22.18
CA SER A 5 61.60 -20.53 22.43
C SER A 5 60.55 -20.66 21.31
N LYS A 6 59.34 -21.09 21.70
CA LYS A 6 58.18 -21.11 20.80
C LYS A 6 57.44 -19.74 20.88
N HIS A 7 57.60 -18.88 19.91
CA HIS A 7 56.78 -17.71 19.75
C HIS A 7 55.39 -18.12 19.17
N LYS A 8 54.34 -17.95 19.99
CA LYS A 8 52.96 -18.07 19.54
C LYS A 8 52.56 -16.74 18.90
N LEU A 9 52.38 -16.77 17.56
CA LEU A 9 51.83 -15.67 16.82
C LEU A 9 50.31 -15.64 17.02
N PHE A 10 49.81 -14.61 17.74
CA PHE A 10 48.37 -14.35 17.91
C PHE A 10 47.89 -13.51 16.74
N PHE A 11 47.20 -14.13 15.78
CA PHE A 11 46.49 -13.41 14.74
C PHE A 11 45.18 -12.86 15.30
N ALA A 12 45.15 -11.56 15.60
CA ALA A 12 43.93 -10.85 15.93
C ALA A 12 43.13 -10.59 14.62
N PHE A 13 42.08 -11.38 14.42
CA PHE A 13 41.12 -11.17 13.31
C PHE A 13 40.22 -9.99 13.66
N PHE A 14 40.57 -8.79 13.21
CA PHE A 14 39.73 -7.60 13.37
C PHE A 14 38.62 -7.66 12.31
N GLY A 15 37.47 -8.26 12.69
CA GLY A 15 36.27 -8.29 11.88
C GLY A 15 35.72 -6.90 11.70
N PHE A 16 35.94 -6.29 10.54
CA PHE A 16 35.34 -5.01 10.15
C PHE A 16 33.86 -5.25 9.83
N LEU A 17 33.00 -5.09 10.81
CA LEU A 17 31.53 -5.06 10.62
C LEU A 17 31.19 -3.79 9.83
N LEU A 18 31.06 -3.92 8.51
CA LEU A 18 30.45 -2.93 7.65
C LEU A 18 28.96 -2.78 8.05
N PHE A 19 28.66 -1.81 8.91
CA PHE A 19 27.29 -1.31 9.08
C PHE A 19 26.88 -0.64 7.78
N ILE A 20 26.25 -1.41 6.88
CA ILE A 20 25.49 -0.83 5.77
C ILE A 20 24.28 -0.16 6.42
N ALA A 21 24.39 1.14 6.70
CA ALA A 21 23.26 1.97 7.06
C ALA A 21 22.29 1.95 5.86
N ALA A 22 21.33 1.03 5.89
CA ALA A 22 20.25 0.98 4.92
C ALA A 22 19.46 2.29 5.05
N CYS A 23 19.75 3.27 4.21
CA CYS A 23 18.99 4.51 4.16
C CYS A 23 17.52 4.16 3.99
N SER A 24 16.70 4.56 4.97
CA SER A 24 15.25 4.37 4.89
C SER A 24 14.72 5.02 3.61
N PRO A 25 13.94 4.33 2.77
CA PRO A 25 13.43 4.89 1.52
C PRO A 25 12.53 6.11 1.73
N ILE A 26 12.09 6.35 2.97
CA ILE A 26 11.28 7.52 3.33
C ILE A 26 12.09 8.68 3.91
N ALA A 27 13.40 8.54 4.12
CA ALA A 27 14.22 9.61 4.75
C ALA A 27 14.15 10.94 3.99
N LYS A 28 14.13 10.88 2.67
CA LYS A 28 14.04 12.04 1.77
C LYS A 28 12.69 12.78 1.84
N TYR A 29 11.66 12.17 2.40
CA TYR A 29 10.32 12.75 2.48
C TYR A 29 10.04 13.50 3.79
N LYS A 30 10.96 13.51 4.74
CA LYS A 30 10.79 14.20 6.04
C LYS A 30 10.60 15.71 5.91
N SER A 31 11.16 16.33 4.88
CA SER A 31 11.06 17.77 4.58
C SER A 31 10.27 18.05 3.29
N ASP A 32 9.65 17.05 2.69
CA ASP A 32 8.86 17.22 1.47
C ASP A 32 7.52 17.88 1.82
N THR A 33 7.34 19.12 1.40
CA THR A 33 6.12 19.91 1.68
C THR A 33 4.86 19.26 1.10
N SER A 34 4.97 18.52 -0.01
CA SER A 34 3.84 17.79 -0.59
C SER A 34 3.41 16.60 0.28
N VAL A 35 4.35 16.00 1.02
CA VAL A 35 4.08 14.97 2.02
C VAL A 35 3.52 15.58 3.29
N LEU A 36 4.18 16.61 3.82
CA LEU A 36 3.76 17.28 5.06
C LEU A 36 2.40 17.97 4.96
N GLY A 37 1.95 18.30 3.75
CA GLY A 37 0.61 18.85 3.50
C GLY A 37 -0.53 17.92 3.96
N TRP A 38 -0.30 16.63 4.11
CA TRP A 38 -1.30 15.66 4.60
C TRP A 38 -1.40 15.59 6.13
N GLU A 39 -0.58 16.31 6.88
CA GLU A 39 -0.57 16.28 8.35
C GLU A 39 -1.94 16.51 8.95
N LYS A 40 -2.75 17.42 8.38
CA LYS A 40 -4.12 17.69 8.84
C LYS A 40 -5.01 16.44 8.72
N ASP A 41 -4.99 15.77 7.57
CA ASP A 41 -5.79 14.56 7.34
C ASP A 41 -5.39 13.43 8.29
N ILE A 42 -4.09 13.29 8.55
CA ILE A 42 -3.58 12.27 9.48
C ILE A 42 -4.00 12.56 10.92
N ARG A 43 -3.97 13.83 11.36
CA ARG A 43 -4.48 14.22 12.68
C ARG A 43 -5.98 13.98 12.83
N GLU A 44 -6.77 14.14 11.78
CA GLU A 44 -8.19 13.79 11.82
C GLU A 44 -8.38 12.27 11.99
N PHE A 45 -7.51 11.43 11.43
CA PHE A 45 -7.52 10.00 11.72
C PHE A 45 -7.18 9.72 13.19
N GLU A 46 -6.12 10.31 13.72
CA GLU A 46 -5.73 10.15 15.13
C GLU A 46 -6.84 10.58 16.09
N LYS A 47 -7.55 11.68 15.78
CA LYS A 47 -8.71 12.12 16.54
C LYS A 47 -9.84 11.09 16.50
N ARG A 48 -10.14 10.53 15.34
CA ARG A 48 -11.15 9.46 15.21
C ARG A 48 -10.72 8.21 15.96
N ASP A 49 -9.44 7.83 15.88
CA ASP A 49 -8.86 6.67 16.56
C ASP A 49 -8.97 6.77 18.09
N SER A 50 -9.04 7.98 18.64
CA SER A 50 -9.24 8.17 20.09
C SER A 50 -10.69 7.92 20.56
N SER A 51 -11.66 7.88 19.67
CA SER A 51 -13.09 7.74 19.97
C SER A 51 -13.75 6.51 19.32
N GLU A 52 -13.24 6.04 18.20
CA GLU A 52 -13.76 4.88 17.48
C GLU A 52 -13.10 3.60 18.00
N ILE A 53 -13.91 2.61 18.38
CA ILE A 53 -13.44 1.31 18.86
C ILE A 53 -13.80 0.26 17.81
N TYR A 54 -12.80 -0.53 17.41
CA TYR A 54 -12.97 -1.61 16.45
C TYR A 54 -12.51 -2.94 17.03
N SER A 55 -13.17 -4.03 16.61
CA SER A 55 -12.73 -5.36 17.00
C SER A 55 -11.40 -5.72 16.31
N SER A 56 -10.68 -6.68 16.88
CA SER A 56 -9.48 -7.24 16.25
C SER A 56 -9.77 -8.01 14.96
N ASN A 57 -11.06 -8.29 14.67
CA ASN A 57 -11.52 -8.93 13.45
C ASN A 57 -11.87 -7.94 12.34
N ALA A 58 -11.79 -6.63 12.59
CA ALA A 58 -12.03 -5.61 11.58
C ALA A 58 -11.01 -5.69 10.46
N VAL A 59 -11.37 -5.17 9.29
CA VAL A 59 -10.48 -5.02 8.12
C VAL A 59 -10.16 -3.55 7.94
N LEU A 60 -8.87 -3.22 7.91
CA LEU A 60 -8.39 -1.86 7.67
C LEU A 60 -8.38 -1.56 6.16
N PHE A 61 -9.28 -0.69 5.72
CA PHE A 61 -9.29 -0.13 4.37
C PHE A 61 -8.60 1.23 4.36
N THR A 62 -7.51 1.33 3.63
CA THR A 62 -6.68 2.56 3.62
C THR A 62 -6.11 2.86 2.23
N GLY A 63 -5.57 4.06 2.06
CA GLY A 63 -4.97 4.52 0.83
C GLY A 63 -5.57 5.82 0.31
N SER A 64 -5.83 5.90 -1.00
CA SER A 64 -6.16 7.16 -1.67
C SER A 64 -7.66 7.47 -1.74
N SER A 65 -7.99 8.46 -2.58
CA SER A 65 -9.35 8.99 -2.73
C SER A 65 -10.42 7.95 -3.05
N SER A 66 -10.10 6.88 -3.78
CA SER A 66 -11.09 5.83 -4.06
C SER A 66 -11.51 5.09 -2.80
N ILE A 67 -10.62 4.92 -1.82
CA ILE A 67 -11.04 4.43 -0.49
C ILE A 67 -11.84 5.53 0.23
N ARG A 68 -11.33 6.76 0.33
CA ARG A 68 -12.02 7.87 1.01
C ARG A 68 -13.44 8.12 0.52
N LEU A 69 -13.65 8.03 -0.80
CA LEU A 69 -14.92 8.33 -1.45
C LEU A 69 -15.92 7.17 -1.45
N TRP A 70 -15.52 6.00 -0.95
CA TRP A 70 -16.42 4.85 -0.80
C TRP A 70 -17.28 4.99 0.45
N SER A 71 -18.27 5.89 0.39
CA SER A 71 -19.11 6.26 1.53
C SER A 71 -19.97 5.11 2.08
N THR A 72 -20.26 4.12 1.26
CA THR A 72 -21.08 2.95 1.62
C THR A 72 -20.25 1.74 2.05
N ILE A 73 -18.93 1.88 2.20
CA ILE A 73 -17.97 0.78 2.40
C ILE A 73 -18.37 -0.16 3.56
N SER A 74 -18.84 0.37 4.69
CA SER A 74 -19.22 -0.45 5.85
C SER A 74 -20.44 -1.33 5.55
N LYS A 75 -21.39 -0.82 4.75
CA LYS A 75 -22.55 -1.60 4.30
C LYS A 75 -22.14 -2.62 3.24
N ASP A 76 -21.37 -2.17 2.26
CA ASP A 76 -20.98 -2.98 1.11
C ASP A 76 -20.08 -4.15 1.52
N MET A 77 -19.20 -3.93 2.49
CA MET A 77 -18.27 -4.96 2.98
C MET A 77 -18.84 -5.86 4.07
N ALA A 78 -20.08 -5.64 4.54
CA ALA A 78 -20.69 -6.56 5.51
C ALA A 78 -20.59 -8.02 5.03
N PRO A 79 -20.25 -9.03 5.90
CA PRO A 79 -20.23 -8.94 7.35
C PRO A 79 -18.90 -8.43 7.96
N TYR A 80 -17.91 -8.01 7.16
CA TYR A 80 -16.65 -7.48 7.68
C TYR A 80 -16.88 -6.12 8.34
N GLU A 81 -16.40 -5.96 9.57
CA GLU A 81 -16.27 -4.66 10.21
C GLU A 81 -15.14 -3.87 9.52
N VAL A 82 -15.36 -2.59 9.22
CA VAL A 82 -14.44 -1.78 8.41
C VAL A 82 -13.83 -0.66 9.23
N ILE A 83 -12.49 -0.61 9.27
CA ILE A 83 -11.73 0.57 9.69
C ILE A 83 -11.42 1.38 8.44
N HIS A 84 -12.04 2.56 8.28
CA HIS A 84 -11.97 3.35 7.05
C HIS A 84 -10.98 4.52 7.21
N ARG A 85 -9.76 4.41 6.63
CA ARG A 85 -8.67 5.39 6.73
C ARG A 85 -8.08 5.74 5.36
N GLY A 86 -8.96 6.13 4.41
CA GLY A 86 -8.54 6.68 3.12
C GLY A 86 -8.48 8.21 3.13
N TYR A 87 -7.49 8.82 2.45
CA TYR A 87 -7.41 10.27 2.27
C TYR A 87 -7.22 10.67 0.81
N GLY A 88 -7.57 11.92 0.47
CA GLY A 88 -7.61 12.35 -0.92
C GLY A 88 -6.23 12.46 -1.54
N GLY A 89 -6.03 12.03 -2.80
CA GLY A 89 -4.79 12.25 -3.54
C GLY A 89 -3.54 11.52 -3.02
N ALA A 90 -3.67 10.61 -2.04
CA ALA A 90 -2.54 9.88 -1.46
C ALA A 90 -1.66 9.23 -2.53
N LYS A 91 -0.34 9.41 -2.39
CA LYS A 91 0.72 8.73 -3.12
C LYS A 91 1.47 7.78 -2.19
N PHE A 92 2.23 6.86 -2.74
CA PHE A 92 3.01 5.94 -1.89
C PHE A 92 4.07 6.63 -1.02
N ASN A 93 4.63 7.78 -1.45
CA ASN A 93 5.62 8.49 -0.63
C ASN A 93 5.03 9.07 0.65
N ASP A 94 3.88 9.77 0.56
CA ASP A 94 3.22 10.31 1.74
C ASP A 94 2.60 9.20 2.59
N PHE A 95 1.95 8.21 1.98
CA PHE A 95 1.44 7.06 2.71
C PHE A 95 2.54 6.31 3.46
N ALA A 96 3.69 6.05 2.83
CA ALA A 96 4.82 5.38 3.47
C ALA A 96 5.39 6.20 4.65
N TYR A 97 5.42 7.53 4.51
CA TYR A 97 5.85 8.42 5.58
C TYR A 97 4.92 8.33 6.81
N TYR A 98 3.61 8.34 6.59
CA TYR A 98 2.60 8.30 7.64
C TYR A 98 2.14 6.88 8.02
N ALA A 99 2.65 5.83 7.38
CA ALA A 99 2.15 4.46 7.51
C ALA A 99 2.01 4.00 8.96
N LYS A 100 2.98 4.27 9.81
CA LYS A 100 2.92 3.88 11.23
C LYS A 100 1.78 4.60 11.98
N ARG A 101 1.53 5.87 11.68
CA ARG A 101 0.47 6.66 12.31
C ARG A 101 -0.92 6.24 11.86
N ILE A 102 -1.05 5.76 10.61
CA ILE A 102 -2.31 5.28 10.04
C ILE A 102 -2.62 3.84 10.49
N ILE A 103 -1.58 2.98 10.57
CA ILE A 103 -1.77 1.54 10.72
C ILE A 103 -1.66 1.09 12.18
N TYR A 104 -0.70 1.62 12.94
CA TYR A 104 -0.36 1.11 14.27
C TYR A 104 -1.39 1.39 15.38
N PRO A 105 -2.26 2.40 15.31
CA PRO A 105 -3.31 2.58 16.30
C PRO A 105 -4.32 1.40 16.34
N HIS A 106 -4.48 0.67 15.24
CA HIS A 106 -5.51 -0.35 15.09
C HIS A 106 -5.00 -1.78 15.33
N LYS A 107 -5.88 -2.62 15.89
CA LYS A 107 -5.81 -4.08 15.74
C LYS A 107 -6.76 -4.46 14.62
N PHE A 108 -6.33 -5.30 13.69
CA PHE A 108 -7.16 -5.72 12.56
C PHE A 108 -6.79 -7.13 12.09
N LYS A 109 -7.75 -7.79 11.43
CA LYS A 109 -7.57 -9.13 10.87
C LYS A 109 -6.81 -9.09 9.53
N ALA A 110 -7.05 -8.06 8.72
CA ALA A 110 -6.41 -7.84 7.42
C ALA A 110 -6.36 -6.34 7.06
N MET A 111 -5.46 -5.97 6.16
CA MET A 111 -5.40 -4.63 5.57
C MET A 111 -5.66 -4.69 4.06
N VAL A 112 -6.54 -3.82 3.56
CA VAL A 112 -6.79 -3.59 2.14
C VAL A 112 -6.28 -2.21 1.76
N LEU A 113 -5.38 -2.14 0.79
CA LEU A 113 -4.68 -0.92 0.38
C LEU A 113 -4.95 -0.59 -1.09
N PHE A 114 -5.30 0.65 -1.39
CA PHE A 114 -5.39 1.18 -2.75
C PHE A 114 -4.68 2.54 -2.87
N ILE A 115 -3.63 2.63 -3.68
CA ILE A 115 -2.92 3.88 -3.99
C ILE A 115 -2.60 3.90 -5.49
N ALA A 116 -3.04 4.96 -6.19
CA ALA A 116 -2.93 5.06 -7.64
C ALA A 116 -2.43 6.43 -8.15
N ASN A 117 -2.11 7.38 -7.24
CA ASN A 117 -1.77 8.75 -7.64
C ASN A 117 -0.27 8.96 -7.94
N ASP A 118 0.52 7.90 -7.94
CA ASP A 118 1.93 7.96 -8.32
C ASP A 118 2.14 7.96 -9.84
N ILE A 119 1.13 7.53 -10.61
CA ILE A 119 1.12 7.48 -12.08
C ILE A 119 -0.11 8.24 -12.59
N THR A 120 0.09 9.49 -13.00
CA THR A 120 -1.00 10.42 -13.38
C THR A 120 -0.82 11.04 -14.75
N GLY A 121 0.37 10.94 -15.34
CA GLY A 121 0.76 11.66 -16.55
C GLY A 121 1.50 12.95 -16.26
N SER A 122 1.80 13.23 -15.00
CA SER A 122 2.58 14.38 -14.57
C SER A 122 4.09 14.12 -14.74
N ASP A 123 4.86 15.18 -14.90
CA ASP A 123 6.33 15.19 -14.83
C ASP A 123 6.88 14.73 -13.47
N LYS A 124 6.03 14.82 -12.42
CA LYS A 124 6.34 14.37 -11.06
C LYS A 124 5.96 12.92 -10.78
N ASP A 125 5.51 12.18 -11.77
CA ASP A 125 5.18 10.77 -11.63
C ASP A 125 6.40 9.95 -11.24
N LYS A 126 6.17 8.98 -10.36
CA LYS A 126 7.19 7.98 -10.04
C LYS A 126 7.39 6.99 -11.18
N THR A 127 8.56 6.36 -11.21
CA THR A 127 8.75 5.17 -12.03
C THR A 127 8.03 3.97 -11.39
N PRO A 128 7.63 2.95 -12.17
CA PRO A 128 7.06 1.73 -11.63
C PRO A 128 7.94 1.09 -10.54
N GLN A 129 9.26 1.12 -10.71
CA GLN A 129 10.21 0.60 -9.72
C GLN A 129 10.11 1.35 -8.38
N GLN A 130 10.05 2.68 -8.40
CA GLN A 130 9.91 3.49 -7.19
C GLN A 130 8.60 3.21 -6.46
N VAL A 131 7.50 3.00 -7.19
CA VAL A 131 6.20 2.63 -6.61
C VAL A 131 6.30 1.28 -5.90
N VAL A 132 6.91 0.28 -6.54
CA VAL A 132 7.11 -1.07 -5.95
C VAL A 132 7.97 -1.02 -4.69
N GLU A 133 9.03 -0.22 -4.68
CA GLU A 133 9.91 -0.07 -3.51
C GLU A 133 9.17 0.53 -2.31
N LEU A 134 8.34 1.55 -2.55
CA LEU A 134 7.52 2.16 -1.51
C LEU A 134 6.40 1.21 -1.05
N CYS A 135 5.77 0.48 -1.96
CA CYS A 135 4.79 -0.56 -1.62
C CYS A 135 5.42 -1.63 -0.72
N ARG A 136 6.60 -2.13 -1.09
CA ARG A 136 7.36 -3.10 -0.28
C ARG A 136 7.69 -2.55 1.11
N TYR A 137 8.05 -1.28 1.20
CA TYR A 137 8.30 -0.63 2.48
C TYR A 137 7.03 -0.59 3.35
N VAL A 138 5.87 -0.25 2.77
CA VAL A 138 4.58 -0.24 3.50
C VAL A 138 4.24 -1.64 3.99
N VAL A 139 4.34 -2.67 3.15
CA VAL A 139 4.10 -4.07 3.55
C VAL A 139 5.03 -4.48 4.69
N LYS A 140 6.32 -4.10 4.62
CA LYS A 140 7.28 -4.34 5.70
C LYS A 140 6.86 -3.66 7.01
N ILE A 141 6.36 -2.41 6.96
CA ILE A 141 5.85 -1.70 8.15
C ILE A 141 4.69 -2.45 8.79
N VAL A 142 3.74 -2.95 7.98
CA VAL A 142 2.63 -3.77 8.50
C VAL A 142 3.18 -5.01 9.22
N HIS A 143 4.02 -5.79 8.54
CA HIS A 143 4.52 -7.05 9.06
C HIS A 143 5.52 -6.89 10.23
N GLN A 144 6.11 -5.71 10.42
CA GLN A 144 6.90 -5.42 11.64
C GLN A 144 6.04 -5.43 12.90
N LYS A 145 4.79 -5.01 12.83
CA LYS A 145 3.87 -4.99 13.98
C LYS A 145 2.90 -6.17 13.97
N TYR A 146 2.49 -6.61 12.81
CA TYR A 146 1.48 -7.66 12.59
C TYR A 146 2.03 -8.71 11.60
N PRO A 147 2.95 -9.60 12.02
CA PRO A 147 3.69 -10.50 11.12
C PRO A 147 2.81 -11.44 10.31
N SER A 148 1.66 -11.85 10.85
CA SER A 148 0.73 -12.78 10.21
C SER A 148 -0.45 -12.09 9.51
N ALA A 149 -0.62 -10.76 9.64
CA ALA A 149 -1.76 -10.07 9.05
C ALA A 149 -1.67 -10.06 7.52
N PRO A 150 -2.67 -10.59 6.79
CA PRO A 150 -2.73 -10.46 5.36
C PRO A 150 -2.85 -9.00 4.92
N VAL A 151 -2.04 -8.62 3.93
CA VAL A 151 -2.10 -7.32 3.26
C VAL A 151 -2.56 -7.55 1.83
N PHE A 152 -3.64 -6.91 1.44
CA PHE A 152 -4.20 -6.96 0.10
C PHE A 152 -3.97 -5.62 -0.60
N TRP A 153 -3.41 -5.65 -1.78
CA TRP A 153 -3.29 -4.48 -2.63
C TRP A 153 -4.24 -4.59 -3.81
N ILE A 154 -5.14 -3.60 -3.94
CA ILE A 154 -6.04 -3.52 -5.10
C ILE A 154 -5.24 -2.96 -6.26
N GLU A 155 -5.28 -3.62 -7.42
CA GLU A 155 -4.65 -3.14 -8.65
C GLU A 155 -5.07 -1.71 -8.98
N ILE A 156 -4.14 -0.93 -9.54
CA ILE A 156 -4.50 0.36 -10.14
C ILE A 156 -5.55 0.11 -11.22
N THR A 157 -6.71 0.70 -11.03
CA THR A 157 -7.85 0.56 -11.93
C THR A 157 -7.62 1.33 -13.22
N PRO A 158 -7.85 0.73 -14.41
CA PRO A 158 -7.85 1.46 -15.68
C PRO A 158 -8.98 2.47 -15.69
N THR A 159 -8.65 3.76 -15.75
CA THR A 159 -9.65 4.85 -15.74
C THR A 159 -9.61 5.63 -17.04
N PRO A 160 -10.75 6.13 -17.56
CA PRO A 160 -10.75 6.93 -18.78
C PRO A 160 -9.87 8.16 -18.69
N SER A 161 -9.90 8.89 -17.57
CA SER A 161 -9.10 10.12 -17.38
C SER A 161 -7.58 9.89 -17.36
N ARG A 162 -7.13 8.66 -17.04
CA ARG A 162 -5.70 8.29 -17.01
C ARG A 162 -5.33 7.24 -18.06
N TRP A 163 -6.18 7.05 -19.07
CA TRP A 163 -5.95 6.03 -20.09
C TRP A 163 -4.63 6.19 -20.83
N LYS A 164 -4.23 7.44 -21.12
CA LYS A 164 -2.95 7.74 -21.77
C LYS A 164 -1.74 7.15 -21.04
N VAL A 165 -1.79 7.06 -19.72
CA VAL A 165 -0.69 6.54 -18.89
C VAL A 165 -0.94 5.14 -18.39
N TRP A 166 -2.02 4.50 -18.82
CA TRP A 166 -2.37 3.14 -18.45
C TRP A 166 -1.23 2.13 -18.66
N PRO A 167 -0.44 2.15 -19.76
CA PRO A 167 0.66 1.21 -19.91
C PRO A 167 1.65 1.24 -18.74
N LYS A 168 1.91 2.43 -18.18
CA LYS A 168 2.80 2.61 -17.03
C LYS A 168 2.15 2.13 -15.72
N ALA A 169 0.84 2.37 -15.54
CA ALA A 169 0.08 1.85 -14.40
C ALA A 169 -0.03 0.32 -14.44
N LYS A 170 -0.28 -0.26 -15.62
CA LYS A 170 -0.29 -1.71 -15.85
C LYS A 170 1.06 -2.36 -15.49
N GLU A 171 2.17 -1.69 -15.79
CA GLU A 171 3.50 -2.17 -15.41
C GLU A 171 3.71 -2.14 -13.89
N VAL A 172 3.15 -1.14 -13.17
CA VAL A 172 3.11 -1.16 -11.69
C VAL A 172 2.35 -2.38 -11.19
N ASN A 173 1.13 -2.63 -11.72
CA ASN A 173 0.31 -3.79 -11.36
C ASN A 173 1.09 -5.10 -11.53
N ARG A 174 1.71 -5.29 -12.69
CA ARG A 174 2.51 -6.48 -13.00
C ARG A 174 3.64 -6.67 -11.98
N ARG A 175 4.42 -5.63 -11.70
CA ARG A 175 5.56 -5.70 -10.77
C ARG A 175 5.13 -5.93 -9.32
N ILE A 176 4.03 -5.34 -8.87
CA ILE A 176 3.51 -5.60 -7.52
C ILE A 176 3.00 -7.04 -7.43
N LYS A 177 2.37 -7.56 -8.48
CA LYS A 177 1.97 -8.97 -8.55
C LYS A 177 3.17 -9.91 -8.46
N GLU A 178 4.26 -9.64 -9.15
CA GLU A 178 5.51 -10.41 -9.02
C GLU A 178 6.12 -10.32 -7.62
N MET A 179 6.03 -9.14 -6.98
CA MET A 179 6.47 -8.97 -5.60
C MET A 179 5.61 -9.79 -4.64
N SER A 180 4.29 -9.85 -4.84
CA SER A 180 3.38 -10.59 -3.97
C SER A 180 3.67 -12.09 -3.97
N GLN A 181 4.06 -12.65 -5.10
CA GLN A 181 4.43 -14.07 -5.23
C GLN A 181 5.66 -14.45 -4.37
N LYS A 182 6.46 -13.47 -3.96
CA LYS A 182 7.70 -13.64 -3.18
C LYS A 182 7.59 -13.06 -1.76
N THR A 183 6.40 -12.60 -1.37
CA THR A 183 6.18 -11.91 -0.08
C THR A 183 5.06 -12.61 0.67
N LEU A 184 5.41 -13.20 1.83
CA LEU A 184 4.43 -13.90 2.66
C LEU A 184 3.32 -12.93 3.13
N ASN A 185 2.07 -13.41 3.16
CA ASN A 185 0.89 -12.66 3.59
C ASN A 185 0.69 -11.33 2.84
N PHE A 186 1.16 -11.25 1.59
CA PHE A 186 0.88 -10.13 0.70
C PHE A 186 0.21 -10.62 -0.58
N TYR A 187 -0.96 -10.09 -0.89
CA TYR A 187 -1.83 -10.55 -1.98
C TYR A 187 -2.24 -9.39 -2.87
N VAL A 188 -2.43 -9.66 -4.16
CA VAL A 188 -2.97 -8.70 -5.12
C VAL A 188 -4.42 -9.04 -5.39
N ILE A 189 -5.30 -8.05 -5.30
CA ILE A 189 -6.69 -8.12 -5.73
C ILE A 189 -6.74 -7.64 -7.18
N GLU A 190 -6.85 -8.59 -8.10
CA GLU A 190 -6.89 -8.33 -9.54
C GLU A 190 -8.26 -7.80 -9.95
N THR A 191 -8.31 -6.54 -10.36
CA THR A 191 -9.55 -5.85 -10.73
C THR A 191 -9.57 -5.40 -12.18
N THR A 192 -8.44 -5.34 -12.84
CA THR A 192 -8.24 -4.73 -14.17
C THR A 192 -9.24 -5.19 -15.19
N SER A 193 -9.44 -6.51 -15.35
CA SER A 193 -10.32 -7.07 -16.38
C SER A 193 -11.79 -6.65 -16.23
N SER A 194 -12.25 -6.46 -14.99
CA SER A 194 -13.64 -6.06 -14.72
C SER A 194 -13.95 -4.60 -15.09
N TYR A 195 -12.91 -3.79 -15.29
CA TYR A 195 -13.03 -2.38 -15.67
C TYR A 195 -12.70 -2.10 -17.14
N LEU A 196 -12.45 -3.14 -17.92
CA LEU A 196 -12.23 -3.06 -19.37
C LEU A 196 -13.42 -3.66 -20.11
N ASN A 197 -13.79 -3.05 -21.24
CA ASN A 197 -14.76 -3.59 -22.17
C ASN A 197 -14.11 -4.64 -23.10
N GLU A 198 -14.88 -5.20 -24.04
CA GLU A 198 -14.42 -6.21 -25.01
C GLU A 198 -13.30 -5.70 -25.92
N ASN A 199 -13.22 -4.39 -26.14
CA ASN A 199 -12.17 -3.74 -26.92
C ASN A 199 -10.91 -3.47 -26.11
N GLY A 200 -10.88 -3.82 -24.80
CA GLY A 200 -9.77 -3.55 -23.89
C GLY A 200 -9.69 -2.08 -23.46
N GLU A 201 -10.77 -1.30 -23.56
CA GLU A 201 -10.85 0.08 -23.14
C GLU A 201 -11.58 0.23 -21.80
N PRO A 202 -11.35 1.33 -21.03
CA PRO A 202 -12.05 1.56 -19.77
C PRO A 202 -13.57 1.67 -19.94
N ARG A 203 -14.29 0.97 -19.09
CA ARG A 203 -15.76 0.99 -18.99
C ARG A 203 -16.20 2.30 -18.32
N LYS A 204 -16.48 3.33 -19.14
CA LYS A 204 -16.81 4.71 -18.70
C LYS A 204 -17.98 4.77 -17.73
N GLU A 205 -18.97 3.91 -17.91
CA GLU A 205 -20.18 3.82 -17.09
C GLU A 205 -19.94 3.43 -15.63
N LEU A 206 -18.74 2.96 -15.30
CA LEU A 206 -18.35 2.57 -13.92
C LEU A 206 -17.75 3.74 -13.12
N PHE A 207 -17.61 4.90 -13.74
CA PHE A 207 -16.96 6.06 -13.14
C PHE A 207 -17.93 7.22 -12.97
N ARG A 208 -17.57 8.16 -12.09
CA ARG A 208 -18.25 9.44 -11.93
C ARG A 208 -17.94 10.34 -13.14
N ASP A 209 -18.54 11.51 -13.20
CA ASP A 209 -18.35 12.49 -14.29
C ASP A 209 -16.87 12.87 -14.51
N ASP A 210 -16.04 12.80 -13.46
CA ASP A 210 -14.60 13.04 -13.54
C ASP A 210 -13.82 11.92 -14.25
N GLN A 211 -14.49 10.83 -14.58
CA GLN A 211 -13.92 9.66 -15.28
C GLN A 211 -12.67 9.07 -14.60
N LEU A 212 -12.56 9.30 -13.29
CA LEU A 212 -11.46 8.86 -12.43
C LEU A 212 -11.96 8.05 -11.23
N HIS A 213 -12.94 8.58 -10.51
CA HIS A 213 -13.44 7.96 -9.31
C HIS A 213 -14.63 7.05 -9.62
N LEU A 214 -14.68 5.91 -8.92
CA LEU A 214 -15.75 4.95 -9.10
C LEU A 214 -17.11 5.55 -8.70
N ASN A 215 -18.14 5.21 -9.47
CA ASN A 215 -19.52 5.39 -9.08
C ASN A 215 -20.04 4.17 -8.29
N LYS A 216 -21.35 4.11 -8.03
CA LYS A 216 -21.97 3.01 -7.27
C LYS A 216 -21.70 1.64 -7.92
N ASP A 217 -21.81 1.55 -9.25
CA ASP A 217 -21.64 0.29 -9.98
C ASP A 217 -20.17 -0.15 -9.99
N GLY A 218 -19.26 0.81 -10.12
CA GLY A 218 -17.84 0.57 -9.97
C GLY A 218 -17.48 0.02 -8.57
N TYR A 219 -18.03 0.61 -7.49
CA TYR A 219 -17.81 0.07 -6.14
C TYR A 219 -18.49 -1.29 -5.92
N ALA A 220 -19.61 -1.59 -6.58
CA ALA A 220 -20.22 -2.91 -6.50
C ALA A 220 -19.28 -4.00 -7.03
N ILE A 221 -18.59 -3.75 -8.14
CA ILE A 221 -17.58 -4.67 -8.67
C ILE A 221 -16.43 -4.84 -7.68
N TRP A 222 -15.90 -3.76 -7.10
CA TRP A 222 -14.87 -3.86 -6.06
C TRP A 222 -15.35 -4.68 -4.87
N THR A 223 -16.58 -4.46 -4.42
CA THR A 223 -17.17 -5.19 -3.29
C THR A 223 -17.09 -6.70 -3.51
N GLU A 224 -17.55 -7.18 -4.66
CA GLU A 224 -17.55 -8.62 -4.97
C GLU A 224 -16.14 -9.21 -5.00
N ILE A 225 -15.23 -8.54 -5.71
CA ILE A 225 -13.86 -9.03 -5.90
C ILE A 225 -13.09 -9.02 -4.57
N ILE A 226 -13.22 -7.94 -3.79
CA ILE A 226 -12.53 -7.80 -2.51
C ILE A 226 -13.08 -8.83 -1.51
N LYS A 227 -14.41 -9.00 -1.40
CA LYS A 227 -15.01 -10.03 -0.52
C LYS A 227 -14.53 -11.42 -0.89
N LYS A 228 -14.49 -11.75 -2.17
CA LYS A 228 -13.96 -13.03 -2.63
C LYS A 228 -12.53 -13.24 -2.17
N ALA A 229 -11.66 -12.25 -2.39
CA ALA A 229 -10.25 -12.32 -1.98
C ALA A 229 -10.08 -12.46 -0.45
N LEU A 230 -10.88 -11.72 0.33
CA LEU A 230 -10.87 -11.84 1.79
C LEU A 230 -11.34 -13.22 2.24
N ASN A 231 -12.46 -13.74 1.70
CA ASN A 231 -13.00 -15.05 2.06
C ASN A 231 -12.05 -16.22 1.75
N GLU A 232 -11.20 -16.08 0.73
CA GLU A 232 -10.21 -17.11 0.35
C GLU A 232 -9.00 -17.14 1.30
N LYS A 233 -8.75 -16.08 2.07
CA LYS A 233 -7.51 -15.92 2.87
C LYS A 233 -7.75 -15.74 4.37
N LEU A 234 -8.97 -15.44 4.81
CA LEU A 234 -9.33 -15.20 6.20
C LEU A 234 -10.17 -16.32 6.82
#